data_34f0d590245d19ee1002e03e261e6859
#
_entry.id   34f0d590245d19ee1002e03e261e6859
#
_cell.length_a   1.000
_cell.length_b   1.000
_cell.length_c   1.000
_cell.angle_alpha   90.00
_cell.angle_beta   90.00
_cell.angle_gamma   90.00
#
_symmetry.space_group_name_H-M   'P 1'
#
loop_
_entity.id
_entity.type
_entity.pdbx_description
1 polymer ?
#
loop_
_entity_poly.entity_id
_entity_poly.type
_entity_poly.pdbx_seq_one_letter_code
_entity_poly.pdbx_strand_id
1 'polypeptide(L)'
;MPQFPWTASGPPLSPSDGEQYAAKPDIKFGSEGRRWEIEMRLMSASPGGRDLSRRSLIGGGLALTLAGCNSGIEMPGAEVGAPAAPPAAAFGPTVGETLGSGPVRVGMILPLSQNGAPSPVGASMRNAAQMAIEEFAGSSVTLMIQDDRSSPDGAAQSAQAELGAGAELLLGPVYAPDVRQAASVAKAAGKPMIAFSTDATVAQPGVYLLSFLIQTYVDRIVQFAVSRGKKSFAVMAPQNDYGNVAVAEFHESAGRLNAPVAVVARYGPGEAQGAAQQVGAVSGQVDALFIPEQADAMPSVAAALASSGIKTQLLGTGVWNDARVLRLPQLQGAWFSAPDSAGFNAFSQRYRAKFSSEPARLATLSYDAVNLAGALARNPDRFSQRALTNVSGFNGVDGVFRFRADGTNERGLAVMEIDNNAATVISPAPRSFAAG
;
A
#
# COMPACT_ATOMS: atom_id res chain seq x y z
N MET A 1 -12.09 26.82 13.17
CA MET A 1 -11.26 25.61 13.02
C MET A 1 -12.06 24.45 13.57
N PRO A 2 -12.49 23.45 12.79
CA PRO A 2 -13.17 22.28 13.35
C PRO A 2 -12.11 21.39 14.00
N GLN A 3 -12.18 21.24 15.30
CA GLN A 3 -11.42 20.27 16.06
C GLN A 3 -11.98 18.89 15.76
N PHE A 4 -11.13 17.98 15.24
CA PHE A 4 -11.46 16.57 15.14
C PHE A 4 -11.06 15.90 16.46
N PRO A 5 -12.03 15.45 17.28
CA PRO A 5 -11.69 14.76 18.50
C PRO A 5 -11.36 13.29 18.22
N TRP A 6 -10.17 12.89 18.57
CA TRP A 6 -9.81 11.48 18.76
C TRP A 6 -10.39 11.02 20.09
N THR A 7 -11.62 10.54 20.08
CA THR A 7 -12.23 9.93 21.26
C THR A 7 -12.52 8.46 20.99
N ALA A 8 -11.90 7.60 21.77
CA ALA A 8 -12.36 6.24 21.97
C ALA A 8 -13.62 6.31 22.84
N SER A 9 -14.79 6.39 22.23
CA SER A 9 -16.06 6.43 22.96
C SER A 9 -16.80 5.11 22.80
N GLY A 10 -16.63 4.24 23.81
CA GLY A 10 -17.53 3.13 24.10
C GLY A 10 -17.77 3.05 25.59
N PRO A 11 -19.01 2.81 26.07
CA PRO A 11 -19.31 2.69 27.49
C PRO A 11 -18.67 1.44 28.08
N PRO A 12 -18.36 1.42 29.39
CA PRO A 12 -17.82 0.23 30.06
C PRO A 12 -18.92 -0.85 30.12
N LEU A 13 -18.58 -2.05 29.63
CA LEU A 13 -19.41 -3.25 29.75
C LEU A 13 -19.36 -3.76 31.19
N SER A 14 -20.50 -3.93 31.84
CA SER A 14 -20.64 -4.59 33.13
C SER A 14 -20.47 -6.11 32.99
N PRO A 15 -19.94 -6.79 34.04
CA PRO A 15 -19.70 -8.24 34.01
C PRO A 15 -20.95 -8.98 34.48
N SER A 16 -21.74 -9.48 33.56
CA SER A 16 -22.65 -10.62 33.77
C SER A 16 -23.23 -11.04 32.43
N ASP A 17 -22.78 -12.20 31.93
CA ASP A 17 -23.63 -13.24 31.37
C ASP A 17 -22.75 -14.30 30.73
N GLY A 18 -22.52 -15.35 31.52
CA GLY A 18 -22.02 -16.62 31.00
C GLY A 18 -23.19 -17.41 30.51
N GLU A 19 -23.20 -17.76 29.22
CA GLU A 19 -23.97 -18.92 28.72
C GLU A 19 -23.39 -19.45 27.42
N GLN A 20 -22.99 -20.71 27.53
CA GLN A 20 -23.14 -21.85 26.64
C GLN A 20 -22.83 -21.66 25.13
N TYR A 21 -21.67 -22.11 24.74
CA TYR A 21 -21.43 -22.51 23.35
C TYR A 21 -21.43 -24.03 23.23
N ALA A 22 -22.42 -24.50 22.45
CA ALA A 22 -22.61 -25.90 22.07
C ALA A 22 -21.46 -26.41 21.19
N ALA A 23 -21.13 -27.68 21.39
CA ALA A 23 -20.06 -28.40 20.72
C ALA A 23 -20.23 -28.45 19.19
N LYS A 24 -19.11 -28.27 18.49
CA LYS A 24 -18.99 -28.55 17.05
C LYS A 24 -18.89 -30.06 16.82
N PRO A 25 -19.44 -30.60 15.72
CA PRO A 25 -19.27 -32.01 15.38
C PRO A 25 -17.86 -32.28 14.82
N ASP A 26 -17.27 -33.39 15.33
CA ASP A 26 -16.01 -33.97 14.84
C ASP A 26 -16.16 -34.47 13.40
N ILE A 27 -15.42 -33.85 12.45
CA ILE A 27 -15.24 -34.42 11.12
C ILE A 27 -13.95 -35.25 11.14
N LYS A 28 -14.11 -36.59 11.11
CA LYS A 28 -13.01 -37.53 10.92
C LYS A 28 -12.51 -37.47 9.48
N PHE A 29 -11.26 -37.06 9.29
CA PHE A 29 -10.53 -37.25 8.03
C PHE A 29 -10.01 -38.71 7.95
N GLY A 30 -10.46 -39.46 6.94
CA GLY A 30 -9.95 -40.77 6.58
C GLY A 30 -8.54 -40.67 5.98
N SER A 31 -7.66 -41.49 6.51
CA SER A 31 -6.30 -41.72 6.02
C SER A 31 -6.32 -42.55 4.75
N GLU A 32 -6.03 -41.96 3.59
CA GLU A 32 -5.45 -42.72 2.46
C GLU A 32 -4.34 -41.90 1.83
N GLY A 33 -3.12 -42.41 2.03
CA GLY A 33 -1.91 -41.87 1.49
C GLY A 33 -1.76 -42.11 -0.02
N ARG A 34 -1.38 -41.10 -0.78
CA ARG A 34 -0.63 -41.27 -2.04
C ARG A 34 0.58 -40.36 -2.03
N ARG A 35 1.71 -41.05 -1.91
CA ARG A 35 3.08 -40.60 -2.02
C ARG A 35 3.34 -40.22 -3.49
N TRP A 36 3.67 -38.98 -3.78
CA TRP A 36 4.23 -38.57 -5.04
C TRP A 36 5.73 -38.35 -4.85
N GLU A 37 6.51 -39.33 -5.33
CA GLU A 37 7.96 -39.19 -5.51
C GLU A 37 8.19 -38.42 -6.81
N ILE A 38 8.81 -37.23 -6.70
CA ILE A 38 9.35 -36.53 -7.86
C ILE A 38 10.83 -36.91 -7.98
N GLU A 39 11.14 -37.75 -8.96
CA GLU A 39 12.52 -38.01 -9.39
C GLU A 39 13.15 -36.76 -9.99
N MET A 40 14.18 -36.25 -9.32
CA MET A 40 15.13 -35.31 -9.89
C MET A 40 16.11 -36.04 -10.80
N ARG A 41 15.93 -35.99 -12.11
CA ARG A 41 16.97 -36.38 -13.07
C ARG A 41 17.96 -35.21 -13.24
N LEU A 42 19.11 -35.37 -12.64
CA LEU A 42 20.35 -34.67 -12.99
C LEU A 42 20.80 -35.12 -14.38
N MET A 43 20.80 -34.21 -15.34
CA MET A 43 21.60 -34.38 -16.57
C MET A 43 22.82 -33.47 -16.49
N SER A 44 23.93 -34.11 -16.19
CA SER A 44 25.30 -33.61 -16.40
C SER A 44 25.65 -33.62 -17.88
N ALA A 45 26.12 -32.51 -18.41
CA ALA A 45 26.94 -32.52 -19.63
C ALA A 45 27.95 -31.35 -19.56
N SER A 46 29.19 -31.69 -19.38
CA SER A 46 30.39 -30.93 -19.72
C SER A 46 31.13 -31.69 -20.83
N PRO A 47 32.27 -31.17 -21.41
CA PRO A 47 32.56 -29.84 -21.92
C PRO A 47 33.07 -29.91 -23.36
N GLY A 48 33.12 -28.80 -24.04
CA GLY A 48 33.81 -28.68 -25.31
C GLY A 48 34.51 -27.31 -25.41
N GLY A 49 35.78 -27.29 -25.11
CA GLY A 49 36.62 -26.14 -25.26
C GLY A 49 37.02 -25.84 -26.70
N ARG A 50 37.25 -24.56 -26.99
CA ARG A 50 38.20 -24.11 -28.04
C ARG A 50 38.77 -22.75 -27.66
N ASP A 51 40.07 -22.78 -27.34
CA ASP A 51 40.99 -21.65 -27.37
C ASP A 51 41.00 -20.97 -28.73
N LEU A 52 41.20 -19.65 -28.73
CA LEU A 52 42.01 -18.91 -29.72
C LEU A 52 42.20 -17.46 -29.23
N SER A 53 43.26 -17.23 -28.62
CA SER A 53 44.51 -16.47 -28.97
C SER A 53 44.35 -14.95 -29.04
N ARG A 54 45.15 -14.38 -28.13
CA ARG A 54 45.73 -13.03 -28.07
C ARG A 54 46.10 -12.45 -29.44
N ARG A 55 45.83 -11.15 -29.61
CA ARG A 55 46.79 -10.23 -30.25
C ARG A 55 46.53 -8.80 -29.81
N SER A 56 47.57 -8.26 -29.17
CA SER A 56 47.83 -6.85 -28.88
C SER A 56 47.97 -6.04 -30.16
N LEU A 57 47.55 -4.78 -30.16
CA LEU A 57 48.16 -3.74 -30.96
C LEU A 57 48.12 -2.41 -30.22
N ILE A 58 49.31 -1.88 -30.04
CA ILE A 58 49.78 -0.61 -29.52
C ILE A 58 49.72 0.43 -30.65
N GLY A 59 49.44 1.66 -30.36
CA GLY A 59 49.71 2.82 -31.19
C GLY A 59 48.76 3.96 -30.80
N GLY A 60 49.12 5.07 -30.28
CA GLY A 60 50.27 5.93 -30.58
C GLY A 60 49.71 7.31 -30.81
N GLY A 61 50.04 8.28 -29.97
CA GLY A 61 49.64 9.63 -29.75
C GLY A 61 49.49 10.55 -30.96
N LEU A 62 48.88 11.71 -30.70
CA LEU A 62 49.38 13.04 -31.08
C LEU A 62 48.57 14.14 -30.38
N ALA A 63 49.26 14.92 -29.59
CA ALA A 63 48.82 16.20 -29.11
C ALA A 63 48.94 17.24 -30.24
N LEU A 64 47.94 18.09 -30.42
CA LEU A 64 48.06 19.31 -31.20
C LEU A 64 47.38 20.42 -30.42
N THR A 65 48.22 21.26 -29.83
CA THR A 65 47.91 22.61 -29.34
C THR A 65 47.78 23.55 -30.55
N LEU A 66 46.65 24.24 -30.63
CA LEU A 66 46.55 25.44 -31.44
C LEU A 66 45.98 26.56 -30.58
N ALA A 67 46.86 27.47 -30.23
CA ALA A 67 46.51 28.80 -29.75
C ALA A 67 45.99 29.62 -30.93
N GLY A 68 44.86 30.26 -30.78
CA GLY A 68 44.30 31.21 -31.70
C GLY A 68 43.61 32.34 -30.92
N CYS A 69 44.31 33.44 -30.76
CA CYS A 69 43.71 34.73 -30.35
C CYS A 69 42.75 35.21 -31.43
N ASN A 70 41.56 35.59 -31.07
CA ASN A 70 40.82 36.60 -31.79
C ASN A 70 39.98 37.47 -30.84
N SER A 71 40.24 38.75 -31.01
CA SER A 71 39.72 39.90 -30.30
C SER A 71 38.28 40.25 -30.67
N GLY A 72 37.46 40.56 -29.67
CA GLY A 72 36.53 41.67 -29.63
C GLY A 72 35.24 41.57 -30.43
N ILE A 73 34.14 41.53 -29.68
CA ILE A 73 33.05 42.56 -29.75
C ILE A 73 32.10 42.20 -28.59
N GLU A 74 32.05 43.07 -27.59
CA GLU A 74 31.01 43.01 -26.53
C GLU A 74 29.69 43.53 -27.11
N MET A 75 28.67 42.70 -27.05
CA MET A 75 27.26 43.12 -27.06
C MET A 75 26.63 42.84 -25.71
N PRO A 76 25.96 43.78 -25.05
CA PRO A 76 25.25 43.52 -23.82
C PRO A 76 23.92 42.84 -24.16
N GLY A 77 23.89 41.50 -24.10
CA GLY A 77 22.68 40.69 -24.13
C GLY A 77 22.26 40.41 -22.72
N ALA A 78 21.08 40.89 -22.34
CA ALA A 78 20.42 40.55 -21.07
C ALA A 78 20.27 39.03 -20.94
N GLU A 79 21.04 38.44 -20.06
CA GLU A 79 20.75 37.08 -19.57
C GLU A 79 19.46 37.13 -18.75
N VAL A 80 18.37 36.70 -19.37
CA VAL A 80 17.19 36.31 -18.63
C VAL A 80 17.55 35.00 -17.93
N GLY A 81 18.03 35.09 -16.68
CA GLY A 81 18.30 33.96 -15.82
C GLY A 81 17.02 33.17 -15.69
N ALA A 82 17.05 31.91 -16.15
CA ALA A 82 16.04 30.93 -15.79
C ALA A 82 15.93 30.92 -14.26
N PRO A 83 14.71 30.91 -13.69
CA PRO A 83 14.56 30.81 -12.24
C PRO A 83 15.29 29.56 -11.75
N ALA A 84 16.27 29.77 -10.86
CA ALA A 84 16.97 28.71 -10.21
C ALA A 84 15.91 27.80 -9.56
N ALA A 85 15.91 26.52 -9.91
CA ALA A 85 15.11 25.52 -9.21
C ALA A 85 15.42 25.67 -7.70
N PRO A 86 14.41 25.69 -6.83
CA PRO A 86 14.66 25.75 -5.40
C PRO A 86 15.62 24.63 -5.04
N PRO A 87 16.60 24.86 -4.15
CA PRO A 87 17.53 23.82 -3.75
C PRO A 87 16.71 22.65 -3.25
N ALA A 88 16.87 21.48 -3.88
CA ALA A 88 16.34 20.23 -3.35
C ALA A 88 16.87 20.16 -1.91
N ALA A 89 15.95 20.22 -0.94
CA ALA A 89 16.33 20.13 0.46
C ALA A 89 17.16 18.86 0.60
N ALA A 90 18.40 18.99 1.01
CA ALA A 90 19.34 17.89 1.20
C ALA A 90 18.85 17.09 2.42
N PHE A 91 17.92 16.18 2.20
CA PHE A 91 17.52 15.20 3.20
C PHE A 91 18.55 14.07 3.20
N GLY A 92 19.65 14.28 3.93
CA GLY A 92 20.51 13.18 4.32
C GLY A 92 19.69 12.22 5.21
N PRO A 93 19.98 10.90 5.17
CA PRO A 93 19.32 9.93 6.05
C PRO A 93 19.59 10.34 7.51
N THR A 94 18.56 10.77 8.22
CA THR A 94 18.64 11.06 9.66
C THR A 94 18.51 9.74 10.41
N VAL A 95 19.64 9.15 10.76
CA VAL A 95 19.70 7.95 11.60
C VAL A 95 19.51 8.37 13.05
N GLY A 96 18.50 7.79 13.73
CA GLY A 96 18.30 8.01 15.17
C GLY A 96 17.67 9.35 15.55
N GLU A 97 16.83 9.93 14.68
CA GLU A 97 16.07 11.14 14.99
C GLU A 97 15.01 10.88 16.07
N THR A 98 14.83 11.84 16.96
CA THR A 98 13.80 11.78 18.01
C THR A 98 12.88 13.00 17.91
N LEU A 99 11.56 12.77 17.90
CA LEU A 99 10.52 13.78 17.84
C LEU A 99 9.55 13.64 19.02
N GLY A 100 9.06 14.78 19.54
CA GLY A 100 8.17 14.80 20.71
C GLY A 100 8.94 14.63 22.03
N SER A 101 8.21 14.70 23.14
CA SER A 101 8.78 14.65 24.50
C SER A 101 7.88 13.90 25.50
N GLY A 102 6.91 13.12 24.98
CA GLY A 102 5.98 12.35 25.81
C GLY A 102 6.66 11.18 26.53
N PRO A 103 6.03 10.64 27.58
CA PRO A 103 6.61 9.60 28.43
C PRO A 103 6.66 8.21 27.74
N VAL A 104 5.85 8.00 26.70
CA VAL A 104 5.75 6.70 26.00
C VAL A 104 6.66 6.70 24.78
N ARG A 105 7.58 5.75 24.73
CA ARG A 105 8.51 5.59 23.60
C ARG A 105 7.91 4.74 22.50
N VAL A 106 7.94 5.25 21.28
CA VAL A 106 7.45 4.58 20.06
C VAL A 106 8.58 4.60 19.04
N GLY A 107 8.94 3.43 18.54
CA GLY A 107 9.92 3.31 17.45
C GLY A 107 9.23 3.44 16.10
N MET A 108 9.91 4.08 15.13
CA MET A 108 9.43 4.20 13.75
C MET A 108 10.52 3.81 12.76
N ILE A 109 10.28 2.77 12.01
CA ILE A 109 11.21 2.18 11.04
C ILE A 109 10.73 2.56 9.64
N LEU A 110 11.53 3.34 8.91
CA LEU A 110 11.17 3.85 7.59
C LEU A 110 12.29 3.62 6.58
N PRO A 111 11.96 3.44 5.29
CA PRO A 111 12.94 3.36 4.21
C PRO A 111 13.43 4.78 3.86
N LEU A 112 14.22 5.40 4.76
CA LEU A 112 14.74 6.75 4.55
C LEU A 112 15.80 6.80 3.45
N SER A 113 16.50 5.67 3.25
CA SER A 113 17.44 5.50 2.15
C SER A 113 17.18 4.22 1.36
N GLN A 114 17.54 4.23 0.07
CA GLN A 114 17.49 3.08 -0.82
C GLN A 114 18.72 3.10 -1.73
N ASN A 115 19.45 2.00 -1.79
CA ASN A 115 20.70 1.90 -2.57
C ASN A 115 21.69 3.04 -2.28
N GLY A 116 21.77 3.50 -1.02
CA GLY A 116 22.64 4.59 -0.60
C GLY A 116 22.17 6.01 -0.96
N ALA A 117 21.01 6.14 -1.60
CA ALA A 117 20.39 7.43 -1.93
C ALA A 117 19.17 7.72 -1.04
N PRO A 118 18.83 8.98 -0.75
CA PRO A 118 17.62 9.35 -0.03
C PRO A 118 16.35 8.84 -0.73
N SER A 119 15.41 8.29 0.05
CA SER A 119 14.13 7.80 -0.44
C SER A 119 13.05 8.90 -0.36
N PRO A 120 12.46 9.34 -1.47
CA PRO A 120 11.38 10.32 -1.43
C PRO A 120 10.16 9.85 -0.64
N VAL A 121 9.86 8.55 -0.69
CA VAL A 121 8.75 7.96 0.08
C VAL A 121 9.07 7.98 1.56
N GLY A 122 10.25 7.53 1.96
CA GLY A 122 10.69 7.57 3.36
C GLY A 122 10.70 8.98 3.93
N ALA A 123 11.24 9.94 3.18
CA ALA A 123 11.24 11.36 3.56
C ALA A 123 9.81 11.91 3.73
N SER A 124 8.90 11.54 2.83
CA SER A 124 7.50 11.99 2.90
C SER A 124 6.78 11.39 4.12
N MET A 125 7.02 10.13 4.44
CA MET A 125 6.45 9.46 5.60
C MET A 125 7.03 10.04 6.92
N ARG A 126 8.34 10.31 6.97
CA ARG A 126 8.99 10.99 8.09
C ARG A 126 8.39 12.38 8.33
N ASN A 127 8.19 13.17 7.29
CA ASN A 127 7.59 14.49 7.38
C ASN A 127 6.14 14.43 7.91
N ALA A 128 5.37 13.44 7.47
CA ALA A 128 4.01 13.20 7.97
C ALA A 128 4.00 12.80 9.46
N ALA A 129 4.96 11.99 9.90
CA ALA A 129 5.15 11.66 11.30
C ALA A 129 5.48 12.92 12.14
N GLN A 130 6.33 13.80 11.62
CA GLN A 130 6.61 15.09 12.25
C GLN A 130 5.35 15.95 12.41
N MET A 131 4.51 16.03 11.36
CA MET A 131 3.24 16.75 11.47
C MET A 131 2.35 16.18 12.58
N ALA A 132 2.21 14.87 12.66
CA ALA A 132 1.40 14.21 13.69
C ALA A 132 1.91 14.49 15.10
N ILE A 133 3.23 14.47 15.30
CA ILE A 133 3.85 14.82 16.58
C ILE A 133 3.56 16.27 16.97
N GLU A 134 3.71 17.20 16.06
CA GLU A 134 3.49 18.63 16.33
C GLU A 134 2.02 18.97 16.54
N GLU A 135 1.13 18.33 15.78
CA GLU A 135 -0.31 18.65 15.85
C GLU A 135 -0.98 17.99 17.07
N PHE A 136 -0.62 16.74 17.43
CA PHE A 136 -1.41 15.98 18.41
C PHE A 136 -0.61 15.08 19.37
N ALA A 137 0.40 14.38 18.90
CA ALA A 137 0.98 13.24 19.63
C ALA A 137 2.17 13.61 20.52
N GLY A 138 2.83 14.75 20.29
CA GLY A 138 4.14 15.08 20.85
C GLY A 138 4.20 15.22 22.37
N SER A 139 3.07 15.45 23.05
CA SER A 139 2.99 15.44 24.51
C SER A 139 2.75 14.05 25.10
N SER A 140 2.35 13.08 24.30
CA SER A 140 2.00 11.72 24.73
C SER A 140 3.09 10.72 24.41
N VAL A 141 3.81 10.90 23.30
CA VAL A 141 4.84 9.97 22.83
C VAL A 141 6.15 10.68 22.53
N THR A 142 7.23 9.95 22.69
CA THR A 142 8.54 10.24 22.12
C THR A 142 8.75 9.27 20.97
N LEU A 143 8.74 9.78 19.74
CA LEU A 143 8.90 9.01 18.52
C LEU A 143 10.38 8.97 18.15
N MET A 144 10.94 7.76 18.06
CA MET A 144 12.32 7.51 17.63
C MET A 144 12.28 6.97 16.21
N ILE A 145 13.04 7.54 15.28
CA ILE A 145 12.98 7.21 13.85
C ILE A 145 14.32 6.60 13.42
N GLN A 146 14.25 5.43 12.78
CA GLN A 146 15.40 4.71 12.24
C GLN A 146 15.22 4.43 10.74
N ASP A 147 16.34 4.42 10.02
CA ASP A 147 16.42 4.05 8.62
C ASP A 147 16.63 2.54 8.46
N ASP A 148 15.69 1.83 7.85
CA ASP A 148 15.84 0.42 7.51
C ASP A 148 16.72 0.19 6.26
N ARG A 149 17.14 1.25 5.60
CA ARG A 149 17.93 1.22 4.36
C ARG A 149 17.26 0.39 3.25
N SER A 150 15.93 0.28 3.29
CA SER A 150 15.12 -0.54 2.38
C SER A 150 15.65 -1.98 2.32
N SER A 151 15.99 -2.57 3.46
CA SER A 151 16.60 -3.89 3.55
C SER A 151 16.15 -4.67 4.80
N PRO A 152 15.96 -6.00 4.67
CA PRO A 152 15.55 -6.86 5.79
C PRO A 152 16.49 -6.79 7.00
N ASP A 153 17.81 -6.79 6.77
CA ASP A 153 18.81 -6.67 7.84
C ASP A 153 18.77 -5.30 8.50
N GLY A 154 18.58 -4.24 7.72
CA GLY A 154 18.41 -2.89 8.22
C GLY A 154 17.17 -2.76 9.11
N ALA A 155 16.06 -3.36 8.68
CA ALA A 155 14.82 -3.37 9.46
C ALA A 155 14.97 -4.14 10.79
N ALA A 156 15.66 -5.28 10.78
CA ALA A 156 15.97 -6.02 12.01
C ALA A 156 16.85 -5.20 12.97
N GLN A 157 17.92 -4.57 12.46
CA GLN A 157 18.80 -3.71 13.25
C GLN A 157 18.07 -2.50 13.84
N SER A 158 17.22 -1.85 13.03
CA SER A 158 16.38 -0.74 13.47
C SER A 158 15.41 -1.17 14.57
N ALA A 159 14.74 -2.30 14.41
CA ALA A 159 13.83 -2.84 15.43
C ALA A 159 14.58 -3.15 16.75
N GLN A 160 15.77 -3.74 16.68
CA GLN A 160 16.61 -4.00 17.85
C GLN A 160 17.00 -2.71 18.56
N ALA A 161 17.44 -1.70 17.79
CA ALA A 161 17.84 -0.39 18.35
C ALA A 161 16.67 0.31 19.04
N GLU A 162 15.51 0.34 18.39
CA GLU A 162 14.30 0.99 18.94
C GLU A 162 13.81 0.31 20.22
N LEU A 163 13.74 -1.03 20.23
CA LEU A 163 13.32 -1.80 21.40
C LEU A 163 14.35 -1.72 22.51
N GLY A 164 15.65 -1.72 22.18
CA GLY A 164 16.73 -1.48 23.12
C GLY A 164 16.69 -0.09 23.77
N ALA A 165 16.18 0.91 23.02
CA ALA A 165 15.91 2.25 23.53
C ALA A 165 14.60 2.35 24.32
N GLY A 166 13.87 1.26 24.48
CA GLY A 166 12.65 1.16 25.30
C GLY A 166 11.36 1.45 24.53
N ALA A 167 11.30 1.27 23.20
CA ALA A 167 10.06 1.36 22.44
C ALA A 167 9.04 0.33 22.94
N GLU A 168 7.82 0.78 23.15
CA GLU A 168 6.69 -0.06 23.56
C GLU A 168 5.83 -0.50 22.35
N LEU A 169 5.96 0.18 21.23
CA LEU A 169 5.30 -0.08 19.94
C LEU A 169 6.30 0.23 18.83
N LEU A 170 6.29 -0.57 17.76
CA LEU A 170 7.00 -0.26 16.51
C LEU A 170 6.00 0.16 15.42
N LEU A 171 6.31 1.23 14.69
CA LEU A 171 5.61 1.70 13.51
C LEU A 171 6.50 1.46 12.27
N GLY A 172 5.93 0.94 11.18
CA GLY A 172 6.73 0.47 10.05
C GLY A 172 7.17 -0.99 10.21
N PRO A 173 8.02 -1.52 9.31
CA PRO A 173 8.47 -0.92 8.04
C PRO A 173 7.41 -0.91 6.93
N VAL A 174 7.87 -0.58 5.70
CA VAL A 174 7.00 -0.52 4.50
C VAL A 174 7.04 -1.81 3.70
N TYR A 175 8.20 -2.34 3.40
CA TYR A 175 8.36 -3.47 2.49
C TYR A 175 8.18 -4.81 3.21
N ALA A 176 7.49 -5.76 2.57
CA ALA A 176 7.15 -7.04 3.18
C ALA A 176 8.34 -7.87 3.70
N PRO A 177 9.48 -7.97 3.00
CA PRO A 177 10.66 -8.64 3.53
C PRO A 177 11.19 -7.98 4.81
N ASP A 178 11.16 -6.65 4.88
CA ASP A 178 11.63 -5.84 6.00
C ASP A 178 10.67 -6.03 7.20
N VAL A 179 9.35 -6.06 6.93
CA VAL A 179 8.33 -6.36 7.96
C VAL A 179 8.58 -7.73 8.59
N ARG A 180 8.88 -8.78 7.80
CA ARG A 180 9.13 -10.12 8.34
C ARG A 180 10.29 -10.13 9.33
N GLN A 181 11.36 -9.41 9.03
CA GLN A 181 12.53 -9.37 9.90
C GLN A 181 12.28 -8.52 11.16
N ALA A 182 11.74 -7.31 11.02
CA ALA A 182 11.37 -6.48 12.17
C ALA A 182 10.34 -7.17 13.07
N ALA A 183 9.36 -7.88 12.49
CA ALA A 183 8.35 -8.63 13.22
C ALA A 183 8.95 -9.76 14.05
N SER A 184 9.98 -10.45 13.55
CA SER A 184 10.69 -11.49 14.32
C SER A 184 11.33 -10.89 15.59
N VAL A 185 11.95 -9.71 15.47
CA VAL A 185 12.55 -9.00 16.61
C VAL A 185 11.49 -8.51 17.59
N ALA A 186 10.42 -7.87 17.08
CA ALA A 186 9.31 -7.38 17.90
C ALA A 186 8.63 -8.50 18.69
N LYS A 187 8.38 -9.65 18.05
CA LYS A 187 7.78 -10.83 18.66
C LYS A 187 8.67 -11.40 19.77
N ALA A 188 9.98 -11.50 19.54
CA ALA A 188 10.92 -11.97 20.57
C ALA A 188 10.94 -11.05 21.82
N ALA A 189 10.71 -9.75 21.63
CA ALA A 189 10.60 -8.76 22.69
C ALA A 189 9.18 -8.65 23.29
N GLY A 190 8.19 -9.39 22.77
CA GLY A 190 6.79 -9.29 23.20
C GLY A 190 6.15 -7.93 22.95
N LYS A 191 6.59 -7.22 21.91
CA LYS A 191 6.09 -5.89 21.58
C LYS A 191 5.26 -5.92 20.29
N PRO A 192 4.14 -5.16 20.22
CA PRO A 192 3.34 -5.05 19.00
C PRO A 192 4.01 -4.17 17.94
N MET A 193 3.61 -4.39 16.69
CA MET A 193 4.07 -3.64 15.55
C MET A 193 2.90 -3.26 14.64
N ILE A 194 2.91 -2.03 14.11
CA ILE A 194 2.00 -1.55 13.07
C ILE A 194 2.83 -1.27 11.82
N ALA A 195 2.80 -2.18 10.85
CA ALA A 195 3.55 -2.08 9.60
C ALA A 195 2.72 -1.44 8.48
N PHE A 196 3.37 -0.95 7.42
CA PHE A 196 2.74 -0.25 6.30
C PHE A 196 2.68 -1.08 5.01
N SER A 197 3.02 -2.37 5.08
CA SER A 197 3.03 -3.24 3.91
C SER A 197 1.63 -3.49 3.35
N THR A 198 1.53 -3.53 2.01
CA THR A 198 0.32 -3.97 1.28
C THR A 198 0.24 -5.49 1.12
N ASP A 199 1.29 -6.23 1.48
CA ASP A 199 1.31 -7.69 1.46
C ASP A 199 0.68 -8.25 2.74
N ALA A 200 -0.56 -8.74 2.63
CA ALA A 200 -1.30 -9.30 3.75
C ALA A 200 -0.64 -10.55 4.36
N THR A 201 0.28 -11.22 3.65
CA THR A 201 0.95 -12.43 4.16
C THR A 201 1.92 -12.16 5.31
N VAL A 202 2.28 -10.89 5.56
CA VAL A 202 3.13 -10.53 6.70
C VAL A 202 2.32 -10.18 7.95
N ALA A 203 0.99 -10.11 7.84
CA ALA A 203 0.10 -9.91 8.98
C ALA A 203 0.10 -11.15 9.88
N GLN A 204 0.10 -10.95 11.19
CA GLN A 204 -0.03 -12.00 12.18
C GLN A 204 -0.44 -11.39 13.53
N PRO A 205 -0.88 -12.18 14.51
CA PRO A 205 -1.16 -11.66 15.85
C PRO A 205 0.05 -10.92 16.42
N GLY A 206 -0.15 -9.64 16.79
CA GLY A 206 0.91 -8.72 17.24
C GLY A 206 1.60 -7.92 16.14
N VAL A 207 1.36 -8.23 14.87
CA VAL A 207 1.84 -7.46 13.70
C VAL A 207 0.64 -7.03 12.88
N TYR A 208 0.30 -5.77 12.97
CA TYR A 208 -0.88 -5.18 12.36
C TYR A 208 -0.50 -4.38 11.13
N LEU A 209 -1.28 -4.49 10.05
CA LEU A 209 -1.03 -3.73 8.83
C LEU A 209 -1.93 -2.50 8.79
N LEU A 210 -1.36 -1.31 8.92
CA LEU A 210 -2.04 -0.07 8.57
C LEU A 210 -1.70 0.26 7.12
N SER A 211 -2.50 -0.24 6.20
CA SER A 211 -2.19 -0.15 4.77
C SER A 211 -3.46 -0.08 3.91
N PHE A 212 -3.26 0.03 2.60
CA PHE A 212 -4.31 -0.05 1.59
C PHE A 212 -4.35 -1.46 1.01
N LEU A 213 -4.92 -2.39 1.77
CA LEU A 213 -4.99 -3.80 1.38
C LEU A 213 -6.00 -4.00 0.25
N ILE A 214 -5.61 -4.78 -0.77
CA ILE A 214 -6.48 -5.06 -1.92
C ILE A 214 -7.75 -5.77 -1.51
N GLN A 215 -7.71 -6.59 -0.48
CA GLN A 215 -8.86 -7.30 0.10
C GLN A 215 -10.00 -6.34 0.43
N THR A 216 -9.68 -5.22 1.07
CA THR A 216 -10.70 -4.23 1.45
C THR A 216 -11.33 -3.54 0.23
N TYR A 217 -10.54 -3.29 -0.81
CA TYR A 217 -11.06 -2.74 -2.06
C TYR A 217 -12.00 -3.71 -2.75
N VAL A 218 -11.57 -4.96 -2.88
CA VAL A 218 -12.35 -6.00 -3.56
C VAL A 218 -13.65 -6.27 -2.81
N ASP A 219 -13.60 -6.47 -1.50
CA ASP A 219 -14.78 -6.69 -0.69
C ASP A 219 -15.81 -5.56 -0.86
N ARG A 220 -15.33 -4.32 -0.79
CA ARG A 220 -16.22 -3.15 -0.90
C ARG A 220 -16.89 -3.05 -2.26
N ILE A 221 -16.15 -3.26 -3.35
CA ILE A 221 -16.74 -3.11 -4.70
C ILE A 221 -17.66 -4.28 -5.04
N VAL A 222 -17.35 -5.50 -4.62
CA VAL A 222 -18.20 -6.67 -4.85
C VAL A 222 -19.51 -6.54 -4.07
N GLN A 223 -19.44 -6.19 -2.77
CA GLN A 223 -20.64 -5.95 -1.95
C GLN A 223 -21.52 -4.87 -2.56
N PHE A 224 -20.94 -3.77 -3.01
CA PHE A 224 -21.69 -2.71 -3.66
C PHE A 224 -22.34 -3.18 -4.96
N ALA A 225 -21.59 -3.86 -5.84
CA ALA A 225 -22.10 -4.35 -7.11
C ALA A 225 -23.29 -5.31 -6.91
N VAL A 226 -23.17 -6.26 -5.95
CA VAL A 226 -24.26 -7.17 -5.59
C VAL A 226 -25.47 -6.41 -5.04
N SER A 227 -25.27 -5.41 -4.18
CA SER A 227 -26.35 -4.56 -3.65
C SER A 227 -27.07 -3.77 -4.75
N ARG A 228 -26.40 -3.54 -5.89
CA ARG A 228 -26.96 -2.91 -7.10
C ARG A 228 -27.55 -3.92 -8.09
N GLY A 229 -27.73 -5.17 -7.66
CA GLY A 229 -28.39 -6.21 -8.46
C GLY A 229 -27.45 -6.94 -9.45
N LYS A 230 -26.12 -6.73 -9.37
CA LYS A 230 -25.16 -7.51 -10.16
C LYS A 230 -25.02 -8.90 -9.55
N LYS A 231 -25.31 -9.96 -10.32
CA LYS A 231 -25.42 -11.33 -9.84
C LYS A 231 -24.39 -12.27 -10.44
N SER A 232 -23.75 -11.88 -11.54
CA SER A 232 -22.75 -12.68 -12.26
C SER A 232 -21.59 -11.81 -12.71
N PHE A 233 -20.38 -12.35 -12.60
CA PHE A 233 -19.15 -11.59 -12.80
C PHE A 233 -18.22 -12.26 -13.81
N ALA A 234 -17.41 -11.44 -14.47
CA ALA A 234 -16.17 -11.83 -15.11
C ALA A 234 -15.00 -11.10 -14.47
N VAL A 235 -13.80 -11.64 -14.61
CA VAL A 235 -12.56 -11.00 -14.17
C VAL A 235 -11.58 -10.96 -15.33
N MET A 236 -10.95 -9.81 -15.54
CA MET A 236 -9.84 -9.63 -16.47
C MET A 236 -8.63 -9.08 -15.68
N ALA A 237 -7.62 -9.92 -15.45
CA ALA A 237 -6.57 -9.61 -14.49
C ALA A 237 -5.16 -9.84 -15.04
N PRO A 238 -4.16 -8.98 -14.69
CA PRO A 238 -2.77 -9.18 -15.08
C PRO A 238 -2.17 -10.43 -14.42
N GLN A 239 -1.19 -11.04 -15.10
CA GLN A 239 -0.41 -12.18 -14.59
C GLN A 239 0.76 -11.68 -13.74
N ASN A 240 0.45 -11.09 -12.59
CA ASN A 240 1.41 -10.64 -11.58
C ASN A 240 0.85 -10.86 -10.17
N ASP A 241 1.65 -10.58 -9.13
CA ASP A 241 1.25 -10.82 -7.74
C ASP A 241 0.01 -10.01 -7.34
N TYR A 242 -0.09 -8.76 -7.78
CA TYR A 242 -1.27 -7.94 -7.52
C TYR A 242 -2.54 -8.54 -8.12
N GLY A 243 -2.49 -8.95 -9.38
CA GLY A 243 -3.59 -9.62 -10.06
C GLY A 243 -3.94 -10.97 -9.43
N ASN A 244 -2.93 -11.73 -8.95
CA ASN A 244 -3.15 -13.01 -8.28
C ASN A 244 -3.94 -12.84 -6.98
N VAL A 245 -3.51 -11.91 -6.13
CA VAL A 245 -4.21 -11.60 -4.86
C VAL A 245 -5.61 -11.06 -5.13
N ALA A 246 -5.76 -10.15 -6.10
CA ALA A 246 -7.06 -9.57 -6.45
C ALA A 246 -8.07 -10.60 -6.92
N VAL A 247 -7.64 -11.55 -7.76
CA VAL A 247 -8.52 -12.63 -8.26
C VAL A 247 -8.92 -13.58 -7.14
N ALA A 248 -7.99 -13.97 -6.27
CA ALA A 248 -8.29 -14.83 -5.14
C ALA A 248 -9.34 -14.20 -4.21
N GLU A 249 -9.12 -12.93 -3.84
CA GLU A 249 -10.04 -12.18 -3.00
C GLU A 249 -11.39 -11.95 -3.67
N PHE A 250 -11.41 -11.70 -4.99
CA PHE A 250 -12.65 -11.53 -5.73
C PHE A 250 -13.49 -12.80 -5.71
N HIS A 251 -12.87 -13.97 -5.90
CA HIS A 251 -13.57 -15.26 -5.81
C HIS A 251 -14.13 -15.50 -4.41
N GLU A 252 -13.36 -15.19 -3.38
CA GLU A 252 -13.79 -15.35 -1.99
C GLU A 252 -14.97 -14.40 -1.68
N SER A 253 -14.85 -13.12 -2.00
CA SER A 253 -15.89 -12.12 -1.77
C SER A 253 -17.17 -12.40 -2.56
N ALA A 254 -17.05 -12.76 -3.84
CA ALA A 254 -18.19 -13.14 -4.67
C ALA A 254 -18.85 -14.43 -4.17
N GLY A 255 -18.06 -15.43 -3.75
CA GLY A 255 -18.54 -16.68 -3.18
C GLY A 255 -19.36 -16.49 -1.90
N ARG A 256 -18.90 -15.63 -0.98
CA ARG A 256 -19.66 -15.26 0.24
C ARG A 256 -21.04 -14.66 -0.07
N LEU A 257 -21.18 -14.03 -1.23
CA LEU A 257 -22.42 -13.37 -1.66
C LEU A 257 -23.23 -14.19 -2.69
N ASN A 258 -22.85 -15.46 -2.92
CA ASN A 258 -23.47 -16.35 -3.90
C ASN A 258 -23.54 -15.77 -5.33
N ALA A 259 -22.51 -15.03 -5.73
CA ALA A 259 -22.41 -14.38 -7.01
C ALA A 259 -21.32 -15.09 -7.87
N PRO A 260 -21.69 -15.90 -8.88
CA PRO A 260 -20.73 -16.71 -9.63
C PRO A 260 -19.81 -15.85 -10.50
N VAL A 261 -18.58 -16.34 -10.66
CA VAL A 261 -17.59 -15.80 -11.61
C VAL A 261 -17.55 -16.72 -12.83
N ALA A 262 -18.06 -16.26 -13.96
CA ALA A 262 -18.23 -17.06 -15.18
C ALA A 262 -16.89 -17.29 -15.88
N VAL A 263 -15.98 -16.32 -15.88
CA VAL A 263 -14.66 -16.39 -16.52
C VAL A 263 -13.64 -15.56 -15.78
N VAL A 264 -12.41 -16.07 -15.73
CA VAL A 264 -11.21 -15.32 -15.32
C VAL A 264 -10.23 -15.32 -16.49
N ALA A 265 -10.15 -14.20 -17.19
CA ALA A 265 -9.23 -14.02 -18.30
C ALA A 265 -7.93 -13.37 -17.75
N ARG A 266 -6.80 -14.09 -17.87
CA ARG A 266 -5.49 -13.64 -17.41
C ARG A 266 -4.65 -13.19 -18.60
N TYR A 267 -3.85 -12.14 -18.41
CA TYR A 267 -3.00 -11.62 -19.49
C TYR A 267 -1.62 -11.18 -18.97
N GLY A 268 -0.62 -11.39 -19.81
CA GLY A 268 0.72 -10.84 -19.64
C GLY A 268 0.82 -9.40 -20.19
N PRO A 269 1.99 -8.77 -20.01
CA PRO A 269 2.26 -7.45 -20.58
C PRO A 269 2.00 -7.41 -22.10
N GLY A 270 1.13 -6.48 -22.56
CA GLY A 270 0.77 -6.35 -23.97
C GLY A 270 -0.28 -7.35 -24.50
N GLU A 271 -0.77 -8.28 -23.67
CA GLU A 271 -1.70 -9.35 -24.09
C GLU A 271 -3.17 -9.07 -23.70
N ALA A 272 -3.49 -7.88 -23.24
CA ALA A 272 -4.85 -7.50 -22.80
C ALA A 272 -5.93 -7.76 -23.83
N GLN A 273 -5.61 -7.69 -25.14
CA GLN A 273 -6.54 -7.92 -26.24
C GLN A 273 -7.11 -9.35 -26.22
N GLY A 274 -6.28 -10.36 -26.01
CA GLY A 274 -6.75 -11.76 -25.95
C GLY A 274 -7.67 -12.02 -24.76
N ALA A 275 -7.36 -11.45 -23.61
CA ALA A 275 -8.20 -11.53 -22.41
C ALA A 275 -9.56 -10.80 -22.62
N ALA A 276 -9.54 -9.62 -23.24
CA ALA A 276 -10.76 -8.88 -23.56
C ALA A 276 -11.67 -9.67 -24.52
N GLN A 277 -11.11 -10.39 -25.49
CA GLN A 277 -11.90 -11.28 -26.39
C GLN A 277 -12.54 -12.44 -25.62
N GLN A 278 -11.82 -13.08 -24.69
CA GLN A 278 -12.37 -14.14 -23.84
C GLN A 278 -13.56 -13.65 -23.01
N VAL A 279 -13.43 -12.47 -22.38
CA VAL A 279 -14.54 -11.84 -21.65
C VAL A 279 -15.67 -11.44 -22.59
N GLY A 280 -15.35 -10.91 -23.77
CA GLY A 280 -16.32 -10.53 -24.80
C GLY A 280 -17.25 -11.67 -25.19
N ALA A 281 -16.72 -12.91 -25.27
CA ALA A 281 -17.49 -14.09 -25.61
C ALA A 281 -18.60 -14.44 -24.60
N VAL A 282 -18.44 -14.03 -23.33
CA VAL A 282 -19.43 -14.25 -22.24
C VAL A 282 -20.09 -12.98 -21.76
N SER A 283 -19.81 -11.84 -22.36
CA SER A 283 -20.26 -10.52 -21.88
C SER A 283 -21.78 -10.38 -21.78
N GLY A 284 -22.54 -11.10 -22.60
CA GLY A 284 -24.01 -11.16 -22.51
C GLY A 284 -24.56 -12.01 -21.35
N GLN A 285 -23.70 -12.73 -20.62
CA GLN A 285 -24.07 -13.64 -19.53
C GLN A 285 -23.58 -13.13 -18.16
N VAL A 286 -22.84 -12.03 -18.13
CA VAL A 286 -22.29 -11.43 -16.91
C VAL A 286 -22.75 -9.99 -16.73
N ASP A 287 -23.04 -9.62 -15.50
CA ASP A 287 -23.53 -8.29 -15.15
C ASP A 287 -22.40 -7.28 -14.94
N ALA A 288 -21.22 -7.75 -14.55
CA ALA A 288 -20.09 -6.87 -14.33
C ALA A 288 -18.73 -7.56 -14.60
N LEU A 289 -17.75 -6.74 -14.97
CA LEU A 289 -16.37 -7.13 -15.24
C LEU A 289 -15.42 -6.43 -14.24
N PHE A 290 -14.74 -7.22 -13.43
CA PHE A 290 -13.71 -6.71 -12.51
C PHE A 290 -12.34 -6.69 -13.18
N ILE A 291 -11.64 -5.55 -13.07
CA ILE A 291 -10.34 -5.31 -13.70
C ILE A 291 -9.37 -4.74 -12.66
N PRO A 292 -8.63 -5.60 -11.94
CA PRO A 292 -7.59 -5.16 -10.99
C PRO A 292 -6.30 -4.83 -11.74
N GLU A 293 -6.27 -3.67 -12.39
CA GLU A 293 -5.08 -3.24 -13.15
C GLU A 293 -4.54 -1.91 -12.61
N GLN A 294 -3.22 -1.77 -12.66
CA GLN A 294 -2.51 -0.56 -12.27
C GLN A 294 -2.73 0.57 -13.28
N ALA A 295 -2.69 1.80 -12.81
CA ALA A 295 -2.97 2.98 -13.61
C ALA A 295 -2.11 3.08 -14.89
N ASP A 296 -0.85 2.66 -14.82
CA ASP A 296 0.09 2.73 -15.94
C ASP A 296 -0.28 1.80 -17.10
N ALA A 297 -0.86 0.63 -16.82
CA ALA A 297 -1.27 -0.34 -17.83
C ALA A 297 -2.72 -0.13 -18.31
N MET A 298 -3.53 0.65 -17.59
CA MET A 298 -4.93 0.89 -17.93
C MET A 298 -5.19 1.44 -19.34
N PRO A 299 -4.37 2.31 -19.94
CA PRO A 299 -4.58 2.73 -21.33
C PRO A 299 -4.59 1.55 -22.32
N SER A 300 -3.70 0.56 -22.14
CA SER A 300 -3.66 -0.66 -22.97
C SER A 300 -4.91 -1.52 -22.77
N VAL A 301 -5.34 -1.68 -21.53
CA VAL A 301 -6.57 -2.41 -21.18
C VAL A 301 -7.80 -1.72 -21.77
N ALA A 302 -7.90 -0.39 -21.65
CA ALA A 302 -9.00 0.39 -22.23
C ALA A 302 -9.08 0.24 -23.76
N ALA A 303 -7.95 0.22 -24.45
CA ALA A 303 -7.91 -0.03 -25.90
C ALA A 303 -8.43 -1.44 -26.25
N ALA A 304 -8.06 -2.46 -25.45
CA ALA A 304 -8.56 -3.81 -25.62
C ALA A 304 -10.08 -3.92 -25.37
N LEU A 305 -10.60 -3.24 -24.36
CA LEU A 305 -12.04 -3.16 -24.08
C LEU A 305 -12.81 -2.51 -25.23
N ALA A 306 -12.29 -1.42 -25.79
CA ALA A 306 -12.92 -0.70 -26.91
C ALA A 306 -13.15 -1.60 -28.13
N SER A 307 -12.20 -2.50 -28.41
CA SER A 307 -12.27 -3.41 -29.57
C SER A 307 -13.06 -4.70 -29.32
N SER A 308 -13.37 -5.04 -28.07
CA SER A 308 -14.06 -6.27 -27.69
C SER A 308 -15.58 -6.15 -27.63
N GLY A 309 -16.14 -4.93 -27.72
CA GLY A 309 -17.58 -4.70 -27.64
C GLY A 309 -18.22 -4.97 -26.28
N ILE A 310 -17.42 -5.09 -25.21
CA ILE A 310 -17.90 -5.31 -23.83
C ILE A 310 -18.70 -4.08 -23.38
N LYS A 311 -19.95 -4.31 -22.92
CA LYS A 311 -20.87 -3.28 -22.41
C LYS A 311 -21.30 -3.52 -20.96
N THR A 312 -20.72 -4.51 -20.28
CA THR A 312 -21.00 -4.82 -18.87
C THR A 312 -20.47 -3.73 -17.94
N GLN A 313 -21.02 -3.63 -16.73
CA GLN A 313 -20.52 -2.70 -15.72
C GLN A 313 -19.06 -3.01 -15.39
N LEU A 314 -18.18 -2.03 -15.55
CA LEU A 314 -16.77 -2.18 -15.19
C LEU A 314 -16.56 -1.88 -13.70
N LEU A 315 -15.76 -2.71 -13.04
CA LEU A 315 -15.43 -2.61 -11.62
C LEU A 315 -13.91 -2.54 -11.45
N GLY A 316 -13.45 -1.64 -10.58
CA GLY A 316 -12.03 -1.45 -10.29
C GLY A 316 -11.73 -1.29 -8.80
N THR A 317 -10.46 -1.06 -8.50
CA THR A 317 -9.94 -0.80 -7.15
C THR A 317 -9.46 0.64 -7.02
N GLY A 318 -9.01 1.03 -5.82
CA GLY A 318 -8.55 2.38 -5.51
C GLY A 318 -7.38 2.90 -6.37
N VAL A 319 -6.66 2.03 -7.05
CA VAL A 319 -5.61 2.42 -8.00
C VAL A 319 -6.16 3.13 -9.25
N TRP A 320 -7.48 3.03 -9.50
CA TRP A 320 -8.14 3.75 -10.58
C TRP A 320 -8.38 5.24 -10.25
N ASN A 321 -8.19 5.66 -9.02
CA ASN A 321 -8.27 7.08 -8.64
C ASN A 321 -7.01 7.85 -9.08
N ASP A 322 -6.72 7.80 -10.36
CA ASP A 322 -5.60 8.44 -11.04
C ASP A 322 -6.12 9.24 -12.24
N ALA A 323 -5.69 10.48 -12.40
CA ALA A 323 -6.18 11.36 -13.47
C ALA A 323 -6.02 10.77 -14.88
N ARG A 324 -5.04 9.89 -15.11
CA ARG A 324 -4.83 9.21 -16.40
C ARG A 324 -5.93 8.17 -16.66
N VAL A 325 -6.36 7.45 -15.61
CA VAL A 325 -7.43 6.45 -15.68
C VAL A 325 -8.80 7.12 -15.81
N LEU A 326 -9.06 8.16 -15.01
CA LEU A 326 -10.33 8.86 -15.00
C LEU A 326 -10.69 9.49 -16.36
N ARG A 327 -9.68 9.78 -17.21
CA ARG A 327 -9.88 10.36 -18.55
C ARG A 327 -10.09 9.35 -19.67
N LEU A 328 -10.02 8.05 -19.37
CA LEU A 328 -10.21 7.01 -20.37
C LEU A 328 -11.70 6.91 -20.77
N PRO A 329 -12.07 7.09 -22.06
CA PRO A 329 -13.47 7.08 -22.47
C PRO A 329 -14.18 5.76 -22.19
N GLN A 330 -13.45 4.64 -22.23
CA GLN A 330 -13.99 3.30 -22.00
C GLN A 330 -14.36 3.05 -20.53
N LEU A 331 -13.83 3.85 -19.63
CA LEU A 331 -14.09 3.72 -18.20
C LEU A 331 -15.15 4.70 -17.68
N GLN A 332 -15.73 5.54 -18.53
CA GLN A 332 -16.86 6.39 -18.11
C GLN A 332 -18.04 5.51 -17.71
N GLY A 333 -18.62 5.77 -16.53
CA GLY A 333 -19.66 4.93 -15.90
C GLY A 333 -19.10 3.73 -15.10
N ALA A 334 -17.78 3.51 -15.09
CA ALA A 334 -17.16 2.45 -14.30
C ALA A 334 -17.18 2.76 -12.80
N TRP A 335 -17.28 1.72 -11.97
CA TRP A 335 -17.28 1.83 -10.51
C TRP A 335 -15.97 1.33 -9.91
N PHE A 336 -15.50 2.00 -8.88
CA PHE A 336 -14.34 1.53 -8.12
C PHE A 336 -14.45 1.92 -6.65
N SER A 337 -13.85 1.13 -5.76
CA SER A 337 -13.79 1.44 -4.34
C SER A 337 -12.50 2.18 -4.02
N ALA A 338 -12.59 3.26 -3.25
CA ALA A 338 -11.44 4.03 -2.81
C ALA A 338 -11.74 4.79 -1.50
N PRO A 339 -10.72 5.24 -0.75
CA PRO A 339 -10.91 6.25 0.27
C PRO A 339 -11.51 7.53 -0.33
N ASP A 340 -12.32 8.24 0.46
CA ASP A 340 -12.80 9.57 0.06
C ASP A 340 -11.62 10.54 -0.06
N SER A 341 -11.55 11.25 -1.17
CA SER A 341 -10.44 12.16 -1.49
C SER A 341 -10.36 13.38 -0.57
N ALA A 342 -11.45 13.75 0.11
CA ALA A 342 -11.52 14.97 0.91
C ALA A 342 -10.48 14.98 2.04
N GLY A 343 -10.30 13.84 2.74
CA GLY A 343 -9.31 13.71 3.81
C GLY A 343 -7.89 13.85 3.30
N PHE A 344 -7.55 13.14 2.22
CA PHE A 344 -6.21 13.24 1.60
C PHE A 344 -5.94 14.65 1.08
N ASN A 345 -6.92 15.31 0.44
CA ASN A 345 -6.75 16.66 -0.07
C ASN A 345 -6.48 17.67 1.06
N ALA A 346 -7.22 17.59 2.17
CA ALA A 346 -7.00 18.43 3.34
C ALA A 346 -5.63 18.19 3.99
N PHE A 347 -5.20 16.92 4.10
CA PHE A 347 -3.87 16.55 4.55
C PHE A 347 -2.78 17.12 3.63
N SER A 348 -2.92 16.95 2.31
CA SER A 348 -1.95 17.42 1.31
C SER A 348 -1.77 18.94 1.34
N GLN A 349 -2.87 19.69 1.57
CA GLN A 349 -2.77 21.15 1.71
C GLN A 349 -1.91 21.55 2.92
N ARG A 350 -2.11 20.92 4.09
CA ARG A 350 -1.30 21.19 5.30
C ARG A 350 0.15 20.76 5.09
N TYR A 351 0.35 19.60 4.49
CA TYR A 351 1.68 19.08 4.18
C TYR A 351 2.46 20.03 3.27
N ARG A 352 1.85 20.47 2.16
CA ARG A 352 2.47 21.45 1.22
C ARG A 352 2.78 22.77 1.90
N ALA A 353 1.87 23.28 2.71
CA ALA A 353 2.09 24.52 3.45
C ALA A 353 3.30 24.46 4.38
N LYS A 354 3.59 23.27 4.94
CA LYS A 354 4.70 23.06 5.85
C LYS A 354 6.02 22.71 5.18
N PHE A 355 5.99 21.81 4.17
CA PHE A 355 7.20 21.22 3.59
C PHE A 355 7.47 21.66 2.16
N SER A 356 6.62 22.51 1.56
CA SER A 356 6.76 23.03 0.19
C SER A 356 6.90 21.91 -0.87
N SER A 357 6.32 20.74 -0.61
CA SER A 357 6.37 19.55 -1.47
C SER A 357 5.07 18.75 -1.41
N GLU A 358 4.80 17.93 -2.42
CA GLU A 358 3.66 17.01 -2.40
C GLU A 358 3.94 15.79 -1.51
N PRO A 359 2.96 15.35 -0.70
CA PRO A 359 3.12 14.13 0.06
C PRO A 359 3.03 12.90 -0.85
N ALA A 360 3.88 11.90 -0.60
CA ALA A 360 3.65 10.56 -1.14
C ALA A 360 2.32 10.00 -0.59
N ARG A 361 1.64 9.13 -1.35
CA ARG A 361 0.35 8.56 -0.92
C ARG A 361 0.42 7.84 0.42
N LEU A 362 1.56 7.18 0.71
CA LEU A 362 1.79 6.45 1.96
C LEU A 362 2.03 7.37 3.17
N ALA A 363 2.24 8.67 2.98
CA ALA A 363 2.49 9.62 4.07
C ALA A 363 1.32 9.67 5.08
N THR A 364 0.08 9.50 4.62
CA THR A 364 -1.10 9.46 5.50
C THR A 364 -1.07 8.30 6.48
N LEU A 365 -0.49 7.16 6.08
CA LEU A 365 -0.36 5.98 6.96
C LEU A 365 0.56 6.28 8.14
N SER A 366 1.69 6.94 7.87
CA SER A 366 2.63 7.38 8.91
C SER A 366 1.98 8.40 9.86
N TYR A 367 1.28 9.39 9.31
CA TYR A 367 0.52 10.38 10.10
C TYR A 367 -0.53 9.71 11.00
N ASP A 368 -1.33 8.80 10.45
CA ASP A 368 -2.39 8.10 11.18
C ASP A 368 -1.80 7.16 12.25
N ALA A 369 -0.71 6.46 11.96
CA ALA A 369 -0.04 5.56 12.92
C ALA A 369 0.49 6.32 14.14
N VAL A 370 1.12 7.48 13.94
CA VAL A 370 1.65 8.31 15.03
C VAL A 370 0.50 8.90 15.86
N ASN A 371 -0.56 9.38 15.21
CA ASN A 371 -1.75 9.87 15.93
C ASN A 371 -2.44 8.77 16.73
N LEU A 372 -2.55 7.56 16.16
CA LEU A 372 -3.07 6.39 16.86
C LEU A 372 -2.20 6.05 18.08
N ALA A 373 -0.88 6.02 17.92
CA ALA A 373 0.04 5.77 19.02
C ALA A 373 -0.12 6.82 20.13
N GLY A 374 -0.21 8.10 19.78
CA GLY A 374 -0.44 9.21 20.71
C GLY A 374 -1.77 9.13 21.45
N ALA A 375 -2.84 8.73 20.76
CA ALA A 375 -4.17 8.53 21.37
C ALA A 375 -4.17 7.35 22.35
N LEU A 376 -3.59 6.22 21.95
CA LEU A 376 -3.52 5.01 22.79
C LEU A 376 -2.54 5.16 23.95
N ALA A 377 -1.48 5.94 23.81
CA ALA A 377 -0.46 6.16 24.86
C ALA A 377 -1.05 6.63 26.20
N ARG A 378 -2.23 7.25 26.16
CA ARG A 378 -2.93 7.78 27.35
C ARG A 378 -3.68 6.70 28.14
N ASN A 379 -3.84 5.49 27.57
CA ASN A 379 -4.57 4.39 28.19
C ASN A 379 -3.63 3.44 28.95
N PRO A 380 -4.07 2.83 30.07
CA PRO A 380 -3.24 1.88 30.82
C PRO A 380 -2.82 0.65 30.02
N ASP A 381 -3.69 0.13 29.15
CA ASP A 381 -3.48 -1.04 28.27
C ASP A 381 -3.09 -0.66 26.84
N ARG A 382 -2.54 0.52 26.66
CA ARG A 382 -2.33 1.31 25.44
C ARG A 382 -2.07 0.55 24.15
N PHE A 383 -1.14 -0.38 24.12
CA PHE A 383 -0.77 -1.14 22.92
C PHE A 383 -1.07 -2.62 23.04
N SER A 384 -1.98 -2.99 23.96
CA SER A 384 -2.46 -4.36 24.04
C SER A 384 -3.20 -4.76 22.75
N GLN A 385 -3.28 -6.07 22.50
CA GLN A 385 -4.08 -6.59 21.40
C GLN A 385 -5.51 -6.04 21.45
N ARG A 386 -6.14 -6.02 22.63
CA ARG A 386 -7.49 -5.50 22.84
C ARG A 386 -7.62 -4.03 22.41
N ALA A 387 -6.65 -3.19 22.78
CA ALA A 387 -6.68 -1.78 22.43
C ALA A 387 -6.48 -1.57 20.92
N LEU A 388 -5.57 -2.32 20.30
CA LEU A 388 -5.28 -2.23 18.87
C LEU A 388 -6.41 -2.83 18.01
N THR A 389 -7.07 -3.93 18.43
CA THR A 389 -8.17 -4.56 17.69
C THR A 389 -9.55 -4.07 18.14
N ASN A 390 -9.65 -2.80 18.54
CA ASN A 390 -10.92 -2.19 18.93
C ASN A 390 -11.96 -2.33 17.79
N VAL A 391 -13.09 -2.95 18.11
CA VAL A 391 -14.15 -3.23 17.13
C VAL A 391 -14.75 -1.98 16.51
N SER A 392 -14.78 -0.86 17.25
CA SER A 392 -15.24 0.43 16.72
C SER A 392 -14.24 1.07 15.75
N GLY A 393 -13.00 0.60 15.73
CA GLY A 393 -11.94 1.13 14.90
C GLY A 393 -11.45 2.52 15.30
N PHE A 394 -10.78 3.16 14.38
CA PHE A 394 -10.11 4.44 14.53
C PHE A 394 -10.41 5.34 13.32
N ASN A 395 -10.38 6.65 13.53
CA ASN A 395 -10.50 7.60 12.44
C ASN A 395 -9.11 8.00 11.94
N GLY A 396 -8.90 7.98 10.64
CA GLY A 396 -7.68 8.43 9.99
C GLY A 396 -7.96 9.43 8.88
N VAL A 397 -6.92 9.90 8.24
CA VAL A 397 -6.98 10.81 7.07
C VAL A 397 -7.81 10.19 5.94
N ASP A 398 -7.65 8.89 5.73
CA ASP A 398 -8.32 8.14 4.67
C ASP A 398 -9.62 7.44 5.14
N GLY A 399 -10.28 7.99 6.14
CA GLY A 399 -11.50 7.45 6.72
C GLY A 399 -11.24 6.49 7.89
N VAL A 400 -12.32 5.83 8.33
CA VAL A 400 -12.24 4.88 9.44
C VAL A 400 -11.47 3.62 9.05
N PHE A 401 -10.74 3.06 10.01
CA PHE A 401 -10.06 1.78 9.86
C PHE A 401 -10.07 1.02 11.19
N ARG A 402 -9.95 -0.30 11.13
CA ARG A 402 -9.73 -1.16 12.31
C ARG A 402 -8.78 -2.29 11.98
N PHE A 403 -8.05 -2.77 12.99
CA PHE A 403 -7.26 -3.98 12.86
C PHE A 403 -8.08 -5.21 13.25
N ARG A 404 -7.84 -6.29 12.54
CA ARG A 404 -8.39 -7.62 12.84
C ARG A 404 -7.41 -8.40 13.72
N ALA A 405 -7.89 -9.46 14.36
CA ALA A 405 -7.08 -10.31 15.24
C ALA A 405 -5.93 -11.03 14.49
N ASP A 406 -6.10 -11.26 13.20
CA ASP A 406 -5.08 -11.84 12.31
C ASP A 406 -4.00 -10.84 11.87
N GLY A 407 -4.11 -9.58 12.26
CA GLY A 407 -3.19 -8.51 11.92
C GLY A 407 -3.54 -7.74 10.64
N THR A 408 -4.50 -8.19 9.85
CA THR A 408 -4.99 -7.42 8.70
C THR A 408 -5.80 -6.21 9.15
N ASN A 409 -6.08 -5.28 8.23
CA ASN A 409 -6.99 -4.18 8.51
C ASN A 409 -8.27 -4.27 7.66
N GLU A 410 -9.25 -3.53 8.11
CA GLU A 410 -10.45 -3.18 7.37
C GLU A 410 -10.56 -1.66 7.31
N ARG A 411 -10.92 -1.12 6.13
CA ARG A 411 -11.11 0.32 5.92
C ARG A 411 -12.51 0.63 5.47
N GLY A 412 -13.05 1.73 5.94
CA GLY A 412 -14.25 2.33 5.40
C GLY A 412 -13.94 2.99 4.06
N LEU A 413 -14.37 2.35 2.96
CA LEU A 413 -14.17 2.86 1.61
C LEU A 413 -15.46 3.39 1.01
N ALA A 414 -15.38 4.49 0.26
CA ALA A 414 -16.43 4.93 -0.66
C ALA A 414 -16.45 4.04 -1.90
N VAL A 415 -17.57 4.07 -2.64
CA VAL A 415 -17.60 3.64 -4.04
C VAL A 415 -17.78 4.87 -4.90
N MET A 416 -16.98 4.96 -5.92
CA MET A 416 -16.94 6.05 -6.88
C MET A 416 -17.34 5.57 -8.26
N GLU A 417 -17.96 6.45 -9.02
CA GLU A 417 -18.20 6.31 -10.46
C GLU A 417 -17.28 7.26 -11.20
N ILE A 418 -16.72 6.80 -12.31
CA ILE A 418 -15.99 7.66 -13.23
C ILE A 418 -17.02 8.39 -14.10
N ASP A 419 -17.23 9.66 -13.86
CA ASP A 419 -18.16 10.50 -14.61
C ASP A 419 -17.48 11.81 -15.02
N ASN A 420 -17.61 12.20 -16.29
CA ASN A 420 -17.04 13.43 -16.83
C ASN A 420 -15.54 13.60 -16.53
N ASN A 421 -14.77 12.52 -16.65
CA ASN A 421 -13.32 12.45 -16.35
C ASN A 421 -12.96 12.72 -14.88
N ALA A 422 -13.90 12.55 -13.97
CA ALA A 422 -13.73 12.72 -12.53
C ALA A 422 -14.28 11.52 -11.76
N ALA A 423 -13.83 11.35 -10.51
CA ALA A 423 -14.37 10.37 -9.59
C ALA A 423 -15.49 11.00 -8.77
N THR A 424 -16.72 10.51 -8.93
CA THR A 424 -17.90 10.97 -8.20
C THR A 424 -18.32 9.92 -7.17
N VAL A 425 -18.52 10.31 -5.91
CA VAL A 425 -18.95 9.39 -4.86
C VAL A 425 -20.41 8.99 -5.08
N ILE A 426 -20.67 7.70 -5.34
CA ILE A 426 -22.02 7.12 -5.49
C ILE A 426 -22.46 6.28 -4.30
N SER A 427 -21.53 5.93 -3.42
CA SER A 427 -21.79 5.31 -2.11
C SER A 427 -20.73 5.79 -1.12
N PRO A 428 -21.10 6.59 -0.12
CA PRO A 428 -20.14 7.16 0.83
C PRO A 428 -19.46 6.07 1.66
N ALA A 429 -18.26 6.38 2.15
CA ALA A 429 -17.57 5.54 3.12
C ALA A 429 -18.37 5.50 4.45
N PRO A 430 -18.38 4.37 5.16
CA PRO A 430 -18.96 4.31 6.49
C PRO A 430 -18.17 5.24 7.44
N ARG A 431 -18.86 5.86 8.40
CA ARG A 431 -18.25 6.73 9.40
C ARG A 431 -17.80 5.99 10.66
N SER A 432 -18.23 4.76 10.83
CA SER A 432 -17.85 3.87 11.93
C SER A 432 -18.11 2.42 11.55
N PHE A 433 -17.47 1.48 12.27
CA PHE A 433 -17.76 0.04 12.16
C PHE A 433 -18.81 -0.44 13.20
N ALA A 434 -19.26 0.42 14.09
CA ALA A 434 -20.10 0.06 15.23
C ALA A 434 -21.61 -0.10 14.91
N ALA A 435 -22.00 0.00 13.65
CA ALA A 435 -23.39 -0.16 13.23
C ALA A 435 -23.47 -1.24 12.13
N GLY A 436 -23.32 -2.47 12.53
CA GLY A 436 -23.62 -3.65 11.73
C GLY A 436 -24.36 -4.65 12.57
#